data_67260f794b42e94fb466ba6b74f62f47
#
_entry.id   67260f794b42e94fb466ba6b74f62f47
#
_cell.length_a   1.000
_cell.length_b   1.000
_cell.length_c   1.000
_cell.angle_alpha   90.00
_cell.angle_beta   90.00
_cell.angle_gamma   90.00
#
_symmetry.space_group_name_H-M   'P 1'
#
loop_
_entity.id
_entity.type
_entity.pdbx_description
1 polymer ?
#
loop_
_entity_poly.entity_id
_entity_poly.type
_entity_poly.pdbx_seq_one_letter_code
_entity_poly.pdbx_strand_id
1 'polypeptide(L)'
;TEEDKKSKNYLVLEKNNMYFVLNKYKTSKKYEELKIDIPKDLKKLLRYFLKVNGMGVLFKSSTGNPLTRNALSQLLIKTSQKYMGKSISTTLLRKAYMSSKYADVKEEMENDSKILGHDVATTGMNVYVKKAQPEE
;
A
#
# COMPACT_ATOMS: atom_id res chain seq x y z
N THR A 1 -13.29 3.66 22.63
CA THR A 1 -12.46 3.12 23.72
C THR A 1 -11.03 2.83 23.23
N GLU A 2 -10.07 2.68 24.14
CA GLU A 2 -8.69 2.28 23.82
C GLU A 2 -8.61 0.90 23.15
N GLU A 3 -9.49 -0.02 23.52
CA GLU A 3 -9.61 -1.34 22.87
C GLU A 3 -10.10 -1.23 21.43
N ASP A 4 -11.04 -0.33 21.16
CA ASP A 4 -11.50 -0.06 19.78
C ASP A 4 -10.38 0.45 18.89
N LYS A 5 -9.47 1.27 19.41
CA LYS A 5 -8.33 1.77 18.67
C LYS A 5 -7.37 0.66 18.26
N LYS A 6 -7.12 -0.32 19.16
CA LYS A 6 -6.22 -1.46 18.86
C LYS A 6 -6.81 -2.49 17.91
N SER A 7 -8.12 -2.50 17.71
CA SER A 7 -8.81 -3.49 16.88
C SER A 7 -9.14 -3.02 15.45
N LYS A 8 -8.86 -1.77 15.12
CA LYS A 8 -9.24 -1.14 13.85
C LYS A 8 -8.03 -0.48 13.16
N ASN A 9 -8.15 -0.30 11.86
CA ASN A 9 -7.25 0.54 11.07
C ASN A 9 -7.87 1.93 10.99
N TYR A 10 -7.07 2.97 11.11
CA TYR A 10 -7.57 4.35 11.07
C TYR A 10 -6.56 5.34 10.52
N LEU A 11 -7.07 6.46 10.07
CA LEU A 11 -6.31 7.62 9.66
C LEU A 11 -6.25 8.61 10.82
N VAL A 12 -5.04 8.99 11.22
CA VAL A 12 -4.81 10.00 12.24
C VAL A 12 -4.58 11.35 11.59
N LEU A 13 -5.33 12.35 12.04
CA LEU A 13 -5.22 13.74 11.63
C LEU A 13 -4.70 14.58 12.79
N GLU A 14 -3.48 15.02 12.69
CA GLU A 14 -2.89 16.00 13.60
C GLU A 14 -2.70 17.33 12.86
N LYS A 15 -2.48 18.40 13.61
CA LYS A 15 -2.37 19.76 13.04
C LYS A 15 -1.35 19.83 11.90
N ASN A 16 -0.20 19.21 12.07
CA ASN A 16 0.91 19.23 11.10
C ASN A 16 1.28 17.84 10.55
N ASN A 17 0.59 16.78 10.99
CA ASN A 17 0.92 15.43 10.59
C ASN A 17 -0.33 14.64 10.21
N MET A 18 -0.14 13.63 9.37
CA MET A 18 -1.18 12.72 8.93
C MET A 18 -0.53 11.37 8.65
N TYR A 19 -1.06 10.32 9.23
CA TYR A 19 -0.54 8.97 9.08
C TYR A 19 -1.62 7.92 9.24
N PHE A 20 -1.42 6.75 8.62
CA PHE A 20 -2.25 5.58 8.85
C PHE A 20 -1.73 4.78 10.04
N VAL A 21 -2.65 4.26 10.82
CA VAL A 21 -2.39 3.26 11.85
C VAL A 21 -3.09 1.97 11.44
N LEU A 22 -2.32 0.93 11.23
CA LEU A 22 -2.80 -0.38 10.83
C LEU A 22 -2.58 -1.38 11.96
N ASN A 23 -3.68 -1.81 12.59
CA ASN A 23 -3.69 -2.84 13.63
C ASN A 23 -4.20 -4.17 13.09
N LYS A 24 -5.00 -4.12 12.03
CA LYS A 24 -5.64 -5.31 11.46
C LYS A 24 -5.25 -5.48 9.99
N TYR A 25 -4.26 -6.32 9.75
CA TYR A 25 -3.77 -6.68 8.43
C TYR A 25 -3.21 -8.11 8.43
N LYS A 26 -2.90 -8.66 7.26
CA LYS A 26 -2.57 -10.09 7.09
C LYS A 26 -1.49 -10.62 8.04
N THR A 27 -0.46 -9.82 8.32
CA THR A 27 0.70 -10.21 9.15
C THR A 27 0.76 -9.44 10.48
N SER A 28 -0.34 -8.87 10.96
CA SER A 28 -0.40 -8.08 12.18
C SER A 28 0.01 -8.85 13.44
N LYS A 29 -0.19 -10.16 13.46
CA LYS A 29 0.26 -11.02 14.56
C LYS A 29 1.79 -11.07 14.70
N LYS A 30 2.52 -10.82 13.60
CA LYS A 30 3.99 -10.84 13.57
C LYS A 30 4.59 -9.45 13.77
N TYR A 31 3.97 -8.42 13.20
CA TYR A 31 4.56 -7.07 13.12
C TYR A 31 3.81 -6.03 13.96
N GLU A 32 2.76 -6.45 14.69
CA GLU A 32 1.97 -5.58 15.58
C GLU A 32 1.40 -4.34 14.86
N GLU A 33 1.38 -3.19 15.54
CA GLU A 33 0.89 -1.93 15.01
C GLU A 33 1.87 -1.34 13.99
N LEU A 34 1.36 -0.98 12.81
CA LEU A 34 2.13 -0.24 11.80
C LEU A 34 1.64 1.19 11.71
N LYS A 35 2.58 2.14 11.79
CA LYS A 35 2.36 3.55 11.46
C LYS A 35 2.97 3.86 10.10
N ILE A 36 2.17 4.40 9.20
CA ILE A 36 2.60 4.70 7.83
C ILE A 36 2.36 6.18 7.58
N ASP A 37 3.46 6.93 7.44
CA ASP A 37 3.40 8.34 7.08
C ASP A 37 2.84 8.53 5.67
N ILE A 38 2.01 9.55 5.53
CA ILE A 38 1.35 9.84 4.26
C ILE A 38 2.19 10.87 3.48
N PRO A 39 2.51 10.61 2.21
CA PRO A 39 3.19 11.56 1.35
C PRO A 39 2.45 12.90 1.24
N LYS A 40 3.20 13.99 1.05
CA LYS A 40 2.67 15.37 1.05
C LYS A 40 1.49 15.56 0.08
N ASP A 41 1.60 15.02 -1.11
CA ASP A 41 0.55 15.18 -2.13
C ASP A 41 -0.72 14.41 -1.76
N LEU A 42 -0.57 13.22 -1.20
CA LEU A 42 -1.69 12.43 -0.70
C LEU A 42 -2.35 13.10 0.53
N LYS A 43 -1.57 13.77 1.38
CA LYS A 43 -2.12 14.57 2.50
C LYS A 43 -3.08 15.65 2.01
N LYS A 44 -2.72 16.39 0.96
CA LYS A 44 -3.60 17.42 0.36
C LYS A 44 -4.89 16.81 -0.16
N LEU A 45 -4.79 15.71 -0.90
CA LEU A 45 -5.94 15.02 -1.45
C LEU A 45 -6.87 14.49 -0.36
N LEU A 46 -6.33 13.87 0.67
CA LEU A 46 -7.11 13.36 1.80
C LEU A 46 -7.79 14.47 2.61
N ARG A 47 -7.12 15.62 2.81
CA ARG A 47 -7.75 16.78 3.48
C ARG A 47 -8.96 17.27 2.69
N TYR A 48 -8.83 17.39 1.38
CA TYR A 48 -9.95 17.76 0.51
C TYR A 48 -11.05 16.72 0.54
N PHE A 49 -10.71 15.45 0.43
CA PHE A 49 -11.66 14.34 0.49
C PHE A 49 -12.46 14.35 1.80
N LEU A 50 -11.80 14.53 2.95
CA LEU A 50 -12.44 14.58 4.26
C LEU A 50 -13.30 15.83 4.43
N LYS A 51 -12.91 16.96 3.85
CA LYS A 51 -13.73 18.18 3.85
C LYS A 51 -15.06 17.97 3.13
N VAL A 52 -15.07 17.21 2.05
CA VAL A 52 -16.28 16.93 1.25
C VAL A 52 -17.11 15.81 1.86
N ASN A 53 -16.49 14.74 2.32
CA ASN A 53 -17.16 13.51 2.75
C ASN A 53 -17.34 13.40 4.28
N GLY A 54 -16.75 14.32 5.05
CA GLY A 54 -16.81 14.32 6.50
C GLY A 54 -15.91 13.28 7.16
N MET A 55 -15.95 13.28 8.48
CA MET A 55 -15.21 12.37 9.35
C MET A 55 -15.94 11.03 9.52
N GLY A 56 -15.28 10.07 10.13
CA GLY A 56 -15.81 8.74 10.41
C GLY A 56 -15.22 7.69 9.47
N VAL A 57 -16.05 6.83 8.90
CA VAL A 57 -15.59 5.81 7.96
C VAL A 57 -15.00 6.46 6.71
N LEU A 58 -13.76 6.12 6.37
CA LEU A 58 -13.05 6.75 5.25
C LEU A 58 -13.72 6.47 3.90
N PHE A 59 -14.04 5.21 3.61
CA PHE A 59 -14.72 4.82 2.38
C PHE A 59 -16.13 4.33 2.69
N LYS A 60 -17.11 5.12 2.25
CA LYS A 60 -18.55 4.90 2.50
C LYS A 60 -19.25 4.53 1.21
N SER A 61 -20.26 3.67 1.32
CA SER A 61 -21.27 3.46 0.28
C SER A 61 -22.21 4.66 0.17
N SER A 62 -23.08 4.66 -0.82
CA SER A 62 -24.15 5.66 -0.96
C SER A 62 -25.11 5.71 0.24
N THR A 63 -25.22 4.62 0.99
CA THR A 63 -26.02 4.52 2.22
C THR A 63 -25.27 4.93 3.49
N GLY A 64 -24.01 5.38 3.39
CA GLY A 64 -23.17 5.80 4.52
C GLY A 64 -22.47 4.65 5.26
N ASN A 65 -22.69 3.40 4.88
CA ASN A 65 -22.01 2.25 5.47
C ASN A 65 -20.58 2.07 4.94
N PRO A 66 -19.67 1.42 5.68
CA PRO A 66 -18.35 1.10 5.17
C PRO A 66 -18.43 0.31 3.88
N LEU A 67 -17.57 0.65 2.91
CA LEU A 67 -17.43 -0.16 1.69
C LEU A 67 -16.89 -1.55 2.04
N THR A 68 -17.50 -2.56 1.45
CA THR A 68 -16.95 -3.92 1.49
C THR A 68 -15.67 -3.99 0.65
N ARG A 69 -14.84 -5.01 0.89
CA ARG A 69 -13.67 -5.28 0.08
C ARG A 69 -13.99 -5.41 -1.41
N ASN A 70 -15.07 -6.10 -1.73
CA ASN A 70 -15.55 -6.27 -3.10
C ASN A 70 -15.99 -4.94 -3.71
N ALA A 71 -16.77 -4.14 -2.99
CA ALA A 71 -17.23 -2.84 -3.47
C ALA A 71 -16.07 -1.88 -3.74
N LEU A 72 -15.04 -1.87 -2.88
CA LEU A 72 -13.84 -1.06 -3.08
C LEU A 72 -13.06 -1.52 -4.33
N SER A 73 -12.89 -2.82 -4.52
CA SER A 73 -12.22 -3.37 -5.70
C SER A 73 -12.97 -3.03 -6.99
N GLN A 74 -14.30 -3.15 -7.00
CA GLN A 74 -15.12 -2.77 -8.14
C GLN A 74 -15.09 -1.27 -8.43
N LEU A 75 -15.09 -0.45 -7.39
CA LEU A 75 -14.96 1.00 -7.52
C LEU A 75 -13.63 1.39 -8.17
N LEU A 76 -12.53 0.77 -7.75
CA LEU A 76 -11.21 0.99 -8.33
C LEU A 76 -11.17 0.62 -9.82
N ILE A 77 -11.69 -0.55 -10.18
CA ILE A 77 -11.74 -1.02 -11.58
C ILE A 77 -12.59 -0.08 -12.42
N LYS A 78 -13.79 0.27 -11.99
CA LYS A 78 -14.68 1.17 -12.73
C LYS A 78 -14.08 2.56 -12.91
N THR A 79 -13.48 3.10 -11.85
CA THR A 79 -12.86 4.43 -11.89
C THR A 79 -11.65 4.46 -12.82
N SER A 80 -10.79 3.47 -12.74
CA SER A 80 -9.62 3.37 -13.61
C SER A 80 -10.03 3.17 -15.08
N GLN A 81 -11.04 2.36 -15.35
CA GLN A 81 -11.58 2.19 -16.69
C GLN A 81 -12.14 3.51 -17.25
N LYS A 82 -12.90 4.24 -16.45
CA LYS A 82 -13.51 5.52 -16.86
C LYS A 82 -12.47 6.59 -17.19
N TYR A 83 -11.44 6.75 -16.35
CA TYR A 83 -10.49 7.86 -16.47
C TYR A 83 -9.19 7.51 -17.18
N MET A 84 -8.80 6.24 -17.20
CA MET A 84 -7.53 5.77 -17.76
C MET A 84 -7.73 4.80 -18.94
N GLY A 85 -8.96 4.40 -19.24
CA GLY A 85 -9.27 3.43 -20.29
C GLY A 85 -8.77 2.01 -20.01
N LYS A 86 -8.33 1.71 -18.78
CA LYS A 86 -7.78 0.41 -18.38
C LYS A 86 -8.37 -0.02 -17.05
N SER A 87 -8.68 -1.32 -16.95
CA SER A 87 -9.09 -1.92 -15.67
C SER A 87 -7.89 -2.17 -14.78
N ILE A 88 -7.76 -1.42 -13.69
CA ILE A 88 -6.66 -1.53 -12.75
C ILE A 88 -7.16 -2.16 -11.45
N SER A 89 -6.66 -3.34 -11.14
CA SER A 89 -6.94 -4.03 -9.87
C SER A 89 -5.95 -3.62 -8.78
N THR A 90 -6.27 -3.93 -7.51
CA THR A 90 -5.33 -3.75 -6.39
C THR A 90 -4.05 -4.56 -6.57
N THR A 91 -4.14 -5.75 -7.16
CA THR A 91 -2.97 -6.59 -7.48
C THR A 91 -2.08 -5.93 -8.52
N LEU A 92 -2.68 -5.34 -9.57
CA LEU A 92 -1.92 -4.62 -10.59
C LEU A 92 -1.23 -3.39 -10.03
N LEU A 93 -1.91 -2.62 -9.15
CA LEU A 93 -1.30 -1.47 -8.47
C LEU A 93 -0.09 -1.88 -7.62
N ARG A 94 -0.19 -2.98 -6.88
CA ARG A 94 0.95 -3.51 -6.10
C ARG A 94 2.12 -3.88 -6.99
N LYS A 95 1.87 -4.59 -8.09
CA LYS A 95 2.91 -4.96 -9.05
C LYS A 95 3.57 -3.72 -9.66
N ALA A 96 2.78 -2.74 -10.09
CA ALA A 96 3.29 -1.50 -10.65
C ALA A 96 4.15 -0.72 -9.63
N TYR A 97 3.69 -0.60 -8.39
CA TYR A 97 4.44 0.05 -7.32
C TYR A 97 5.78 -0.67 -7.05
N MET A 98 5.75 -1.97 -6.89
CA MET A 98 6.96 -2.76 -6.63
C MET A 98 7.95 -2.68 -7.80
N SER A 99 7.46 -2.78 -9.03
CA SER A 99 8.29 -2.66 -10.23
C SER A 99 8.94 -1.28 -10.34
N SER A 100 8.17 -0.21 -10.07
CA SER A 100 8.70 1.15 -10.10
C SER A 100 9.71 1.41 -8.99
N LYS A 101 9.41 0.97 -7.77
CA LYS A 101 10.27 1.21 -6.59
C LYS A 101 11.61 0.47 -6.66
N TYR A 102 11.62 -0.72 -7.25
CA TYR A 102 12.81 -1.60 -7.28
C TYR A 102 13.39 -1.77 -8.68
N ALA A 103 13.02 -0.93 -9.65
CA ALA A 103 13.54 -0.98 -11.01
C ALA A 103 15.07 -0.86 -11.04
N ASP A 104 15.65 0.10 -10.31
CA ASP A 104 17.09 0.34 -10.26
C ASP A 104 17.83 -0.85 -9.64
N VAL A 105 17.31 -1.39 -8.54
CA VAL A 105 17.87 -2.57 -7.88
C VAL A 105 17.86 -3.78 -8.80
N LYS A 106 16.79 -3.96 -9.58
CA LYS A 106 16.70 -5.05 -10.55
C LYS A 106 17.73 -4.89 -11.66
N GLU A 107 17.93 -3.69 -12.17
CA GLU A 107 18.94 -3.40 -13.20
C GLU A 107 20.36 -3.69 -12.68
N GLU A 108 20.68 -3.23 -11.46
CA GLU A 108 21.97 -3.56 -10.82
C GLU A 108 22.17 -5.07 -10.70
N MET A 109 21.17 -5.81 -10.23
CA MET A 109 21.24 -7.26 -10.09
C MET A 109 21.40 -7.98 -11.44
N GLU A 110 20.74 -7.51 -12.49
CA GLU A 110 20.89 -8.05 -13.83
C GLU A 110 22.31 -7.82 -14.38
N ASN A 111 22.88 -6.65 -14.14
CA ASN A 111 24.25 -6.32 -14.54
C ASN A 111 25.26 -7.16 -13.78
N ASP A 112 25.13 -7.29 -12.47
CA ASP A 112 26.00 -8.11 -11.64
C ASP A 112 25.92 -9.59 -12.03
N SER A 113 24.72 -10.08 -12.32
CA SER A 113 24.52 -11.46 -12.79
C SER A 113 25.17 -11.74 -14.13
N LYS A 114 25.15 -10.79 -15.06
CA LYS A 114 25.86 -10.90 -16.35
C LYS A 114 27.37 -10.96 -16.16
N ILE A 115 27.92 -10.13 -15.27
CA ILE A 115 29.36 -10.11 -14.94
C ILE A 115 29.80 -11.45 -14.33
N LEU A 116 28.96 -12.00 -13.43
CA LEU A 116 29.24 -13.27 -12.74
C LEU A 116 28.83 -14.51 -13.53
N GLY A 117 28.15 -14.36 -14.67
CA GLY A 117 27.64 -15.48 -15.48
C GLY A 117 26.47 -16.23 -14.83
N HIS A 118 25.72 -15.57 -13.93
CA HIS A 118 24.57 -16.15 -13.22
C HIS A 118 23.24 -15.67 -13.79
N ASP A 119 22.20 -16.49 -13.63
CA ASP A 119 20.82 -16.12 -13.93
C ASP A 119 20.23 -15.31 -12.75
N VAL A 120 19.73 -14.10 -13.03
CA VAL A 120 19.09 -13.22 -12.04
C VAL A 120 17.88 -13.88 -11.37
N ALA A 121 17.06 -14.61 -12.13
CA ALA A 121 15.83 -15.19 -11.61
C ALA A 121 16.09 -16.32 -10.59
N THR A 122 17.17 -17.09 -10.78
CA THR A 122 17.47 -18.26 -9.94
C THR A 122 18.53 -17.99 -8.88
N THR A 123 19.52 -17.15 -9.17
CA THR A 123 20.69 -16.94 -8.28
C THR A 123 20.70 -15.54 -7.66
N GLY A 124 20.64 -14.48 -8.46
CA GLY A 124 20.75 -13.09 -8.00
C GLY A 124 19.62 -12.70 -7.05
N MET A 125 18.37 -12.95 -7.39
CA MET A 125 17.21 -12.65 -6.56
C MET A 125 17.20 -13.41 -5.24
N ASN A 126 17.52 -14.71 -5.27
CA ASN A 126 17.53 -15.53 -4.07
C ASN A 126 18.62 -15.12 -3.07
N VAL A 127 19.80 -14.79 -3.55
CA VAL A 127 20.92 -14.32 -2.72
C VAL A 127 20.59 -12.95 -2.11
N TYR A 128 20.01 -12.06 -2.89
CA TYR A 128 19.64 -10.71 -2.41
C TYR A 128 18.52 -10.75 -1.36
N VAL A 129 17.49 -11.57 -1.57
CA VAL A 129 16.38 -11.75 -0.62
C VAL A 129 16.88 -12.35 0.70
N LYS A 130 17.80 -13.30 0.67
CA LYS A 130 18.40 -13.88 1.90
C LYS A 130 19.18 -12.86 2.72
N LYS A 131 19.89 -11.93 2.08
CA LYS A 131 20.62 -10.86 2.79
C LYS A 131 19.70 -9.79 3.38
N ALA A 132 18.53 -9.60 2.82
CA ALA A 132 17.54 -8.63 3.29
C ALA A 132 16.66 -9.17 4.43
N GLN A 133 16.72 -10.46 4.75
CA GLN A 133 16.04 -11.01 5.92
C GLN A 133 16.89 -10.74 7.16
N PRO A 134 16.33 -10.07 8.20
CA PRO A 134 17.04 -9.97 9.46
C PRO A 134 17.28 -11.39 10.00
N GLU A 135 18.51 -11.67 10.37
CA GLU A 135 18.85 -12.87 11.13
C GLU A 135 18.02 -12.86 12.43
N GLU A 136 17.26 -13.92 12.64
CA GLU A 136 16.56 -14.13 13.91
C GLU A 136 17.53 -14.38 15.05
#